data_3b4814da9784ae8b404fca38ac9c3ec2
#
_entry.id   3b4814da9784ae8b404fca38ac9c3ec2
#
_cell.length_a   1.000
_cell.length_b   1.000
_cell.length_c   1.000
_cell.angle_alpha   90.00
_cell.angle_beta   90.00
_cell.angle_gamma   90.00
#
_symmetry.space_group_name_H-M   'P 1'
#
loop_
_entity.id
_entity.type
_entity.pdbx_description
1 polymer ?
#
loop_
_entity_poly.entity_id
_entity_poly.type
_entity_poly.pdbx_seq_one_letter_code
_entity_poly.pdbx_strand_id
1 'polypeptide(L)'
;REGAHVAAGDTLFSLDATAERAALAAAEARIEAALARFDDAAAGARSPEIEAARDQLDQADAAAREANDTLTRTRELFGDGHVSQARLDQALAAARTANARVAEMRQRLSLVQLPARENQLRALQAEIAAAQAERERAEYALNRRTVAAPADAAVHRQIRFAGEQAGPAQPVYELLPDGAVHAVLFIPETGIGGHATGDRFAVDCDGCAAGLTVRLASIADAAEFTPPVIYSDNERARLVYRAEARFEGTPPPPGTPLRFRPQP
;
A
#
# COMPACT_ATOMS: atom_id res chain seq x y z
N ARG A 1 -14.38 -9.96 -24.93
CA ARG A 1 -15.08 -10.98 -25.73
C ARG A 1 -14.07 -12.01 -26.17
N GLU A 2 -14.51 -13.27 -26.36
CA GLU A 2 -13.66 -14.33 -26.91
C GLU A 2 -13.09 -13.93 -28.26
N GLY A 3 -11.82 -14.25 -28.51
CA GLY A 3 -11.06 -13.86 -29.70
C GLY A 3 -10.57 -12.41 -29.71
N ALA A 4 -10.93 -11.57 -28.74
CA ALA A 4 -10.41 -10.21 -28.67
C ALA A 4 -8.95 -10.22 -28.20
N HIS A 5 -8.12 -9.33 -28.78
CA HIS A 5 -6.77 -9.07 -28.31
C HIS A 5 -6.81 -7.98 -27.23
N VAL A 6 -6.03 -8.17 -26.16
CA VAL A 6 -5.90 -7.25 -25.03
C VAL A 6 -4.42 -6.93 -24.80
N ALA A 7 -4.11 -5.68 -24.52
CA ALA A 7 -2.76 -5.26 -24.17
C ALA A 7 -2.51 -5.42 -22.65
N ALA A 8 -1.25 -5.53 -22.28
CA ALA A 8 -0.86 -5.52 -20.88
C ALA A 8 -1.40 -4.27 -20.17
N GLY A 9 -2.09 -4.45 -19.05
CA GLY A 9 -2.73 -3.37 -18.30
C GLY A 9 -4.18 -3.08 -18.69
N ASP A 10 -4.69 -3.62 -19.79
CA ASP A 10 -6.11 -3.46 -20.14
C ASP A 10 -7.02 -4.10 -19.12
N THR A 11 -8.09 -3.40 -18.73
CA THR A 11 -9.07 -3.93 -17.78
C THR A 11 -9.86 -5.08 -18.42
N LEU A 12 -9.75 -6.25 -17.81
CA LEU A 12 -10.49 -7.45 -18.24
C LEU A 12 -11.91 -7.46 -17.64
N PHE A 13 -12.03 -7.22 -16.35
CA PHE A 13 -13.29 -7.17 -15.63
C PHE A 13 -13.14 -6.44 -14.29
N SER A 14 -14.25 -6.08 -13.69
CA SER A 14 -14.32 -5.52 -12.35
C SER A 14 -15.29 -6.32 -11.48
N LEU A 15 -14.94 -6.48 -10.21
CA LEU A 15 -15.80 -7.04 -9.18
C LEU A 15 -16.59 -5.93 -8.50
N ASP A 16 -17.64 -6.29 -7.76
CA ASP A 16 -18.32 -5.33 -6.88
C ASP A 16 -17.31 -4.81 -5.84
N ALA A 17 -17.18 -3.50 -5.81
CA ALA A 17 -16.22 -2.78 -4.98
C ALA A 17 -16.92 -1.89 -3.93
N THR A 18 -18.21 -2.08 -3.69
CA THR A 18 -19.00 -1.21 -2.80
C THR A 18 -18.45 -1.21 -1.37
N ALA A 19 -18.10 -2.39 -0.85
CA ALA A 19 -17.56 -2.54 0.49
C ALA A 19 -16.15 -1.93 0.61
N GLU A 20 -15.30 -2.11 -0.41
CA GLU A 20 -13.92 -1.58 -0.44
C GLU A 20 -13.89 -0.07 -0.57
N ARG A 21 -14.79 0.53 -1.36
CA ARG A 21 -14.93 2.00 -1.42
C ARG A 21 -15.36 2.58 -0.07
N ALA A 22 -16.31 1.94 0.61
CA ALA A 22 -16.72 2.35 1.94
C ALA A 22 -15.58 2.20 2.97
N ALA A 23 -14.79 1.13 2.88
CA ALA A 23 -13.63 0.91 3.74
C ALA A 23 -12.54 1.97 3.51
N LEU A 24 -12.28 2.34 2.25
CA LEU A 24 -11.33 3.41 1.92
C LEU A 24 -11.80 4.76 2.49
N ALA A 25 -13.05 5.13 2.27
CA ALA A 25 -13.63 6.37 2.81
C ALA A 25 -13.57 6.42 4.34
N ALA A 26 -13.82 5.31 5.02
CA ALA A 26 -13.70 5.21 6.47
C ALA A 26 -12.26 5.38 6.95
N ALA A 27 -11.27 4.82 6.22
CA ALA A 27 -9.86 4.97 6.54
C ALA A 27 -9.37 6.42 6.32
N GLU A 28 -9.84 7.10 5.27
CA GLU A 28 -9.56 8.51 5.01
C GLU A 28 -10.12 9.41 6.13
N ALA A 29 -11.36 9.18 6.57
CA ALA A 29 -11.92 9.91 7.71
C ALA A 29 -11.15 9.69 9.03
N ARG A 30 -10.53 8.52 9.23
CA ARG A 30 -9.65 8.26 10.39
C ARG A 30 -8.37 9.09 10.34
N ILE A 31 -7.77 9.27 9.16
CA ILE A 31 -6.60 10.14 8.99
C ILE A 31 -6.96 11.57 9.36
N GLU A 32 -8.08 12.10 8.85
CA GLU A 32 -8.54 13.45 9.20
C GLU A 32 -8.77 13.63 10.70
N ALA A 33 -9.39 12.65 11.36
CA ALA A 33 -9.58 12.67 12.81
C ALA A 33 -8.26 12.63 13.58
N ALA A 34 -7.28 11.84 13.14
CA ALA A 34 -5.96 11.76 13.76
C ALA A 34 -5.16 13.06 13.58
N LEU A 35 -5.21 13.68 12.40
CA LEU A 35 -4.61 14.97 12.11
C LEU A 35 -5.23 16.08 12.98
N ALA A 36 -6.55 16.14 13.09
CA ALA A 36 -7.23 17.12 13.92
C ALA A 36 -6.82 17.01 15.41
N ARG A 37 -6.64 15.79 15.92
CA ARG A 37 -6.14 15.58 17.30
C ARG A 37 -4.70 16.04 17.47
N PHE A 38 -3.86 15.78 16.48
CA PHE A 38 -2.47 16.23 16.50
C PHE A 38 -2.40 17.75 16.49
N ASP A 39 -3.16 18.40 15.60
CA ASP A 39 -3.19 19.86 15.48
C ASP A 39 -3.71 20.53 16.76
N ASP A 40 -4.78 20.00 17.38
CA ASP A 40 -5.31 20.48 18.65
C ASP A 40 -4.27 20.35 19.78
N ALA A 41 -3.57 19.23 19.85
CA ALA A 41 -2.51 19.00 20.81
C ALA A 41 -1.27 19.88 20.56
N ALA A 42 -0.91 20.13 19.31
CA ALA A 42 0.24 20.94 18.91
C ALA A 42 -0.04 22.45 19.13
N ALA A 43 -1.26 22.89 18.93
CA ALA A 43 -1.67 24.28 19.16
C ALA A 43 -1.58 24.68 20.65
N GLY A 44 -1.69 23.71 21.56
CA GLY A 44 -1.67 23.95 23.02
C GLY A 44 -2.95 24.66 23.51
N ALA A 45 -2.82 25.48 24.57
CA ALA A 45 -3.95 26.18 25.18
C ALA A 45 -4.54 27.24 24.24
N ARG A 46 -5.87 27.38 24.31
CA ARG A 46 -6.60 28.37 23.51
C ARG A 46 -6.32 29.80 24.00
N SER A 47 -6.36 30.79 23.11
CA SER A 47 -6.14 32.20 23.45
C SER A 47 -6.91 32.67 24.66
N PRO A 48 -8.21 32.37 24.85
CA PRO A 48 -8.95 32.79 26.03
C PRO A 48 -8.41 32.20 27.34
N GLU A 49 -7.86 30.99 27.34
CA GLU A 49 -7.26 30.37 28.53
C GLU A 49 -5.95 31.06 28.94
N ILE A 50 -5.15 31.43 27.92
CA ILE A 50 -3.92 32.19 28.14
C ILE A 50 -4.24 33.61 28.63
N GLU A 51 -5.26 34.27 28.09
CA GLU A 51 -5.71 35.59 28.52
C GLU A 51 -6.21 35.55 29.99
N ALA A 52 -7.05 34.59 30.34
CA ALA A 52 -7.50 34.41 31.70
C ALA A 52 -6.35 34.17 32.71
N ALA A 53 -5.31 33.42 32.32
CA ALA A 53 -4.14 33.23 33.14
C ALA A 53 -3.29 34.52 33.28
N ARG A 54 -3.21 35.35 32.22
CA ARG A 54 -2.57 36.67 32.26
C ARG A 54 -3.29 37.64 33.17
N ASP A 55 -4.63 37.72 33.08
CA ASP A 55 -5.44 38.55 33.97
C ASP A 55 -5.26 38.20 35.43
N GLN A 56 -5.15 36.90 35.76
CA GLN A 56 -4.86 36.45 37.10
C GLN A 56 -3.46 36.86 37.58
N LEU A 57 -2.47 36.84 36.68
CA LEU A 57 -1.12 37.34 36.99
C LEU A 57 -1.13 38.85 37.23
N ASP A 58 -1.81 39.60 36.37
CA ASP A 58 -1.92 41.06 36.49
C ASP A 58 -2.61 41.52 37.80
N GLN A 59 -3.65 40.79 38.23
CA GLN A 59 -4.29 41.00 39.53
C GLN A 59 -3.31 40.73 40.69
N ALA A 60 -2.53 39.62 40.59
CA ALA A 60 -1.54 39.30 41.63
C ALA A 60 -0.41 40.33 41.65
N ASP A 61 0.05 40.83 40.49
CA ASP A 61 1.07 41.90 40.41
C ASP A 61 0.56 43.24 40.97
N ALA A 62 -0.72 43.59 40.79
CA ALA A 62 -1.31 44.80 41.36
C ALA A 62 -1.35 44.69 42.92
N ALA A 63 -1.80 43.56 43.46
CA ALA A 63 -1.81 43.30 44.91
C ALA A 63 -0.40 43.29 45.52
N ALA A 64 0.59 42.75 44.80
CA ALA A 64 1.98 42.79 45.25
C ALA A 64 2.58 44.18 45.28
N ARG A 65 2.27 45.02 44.30
CA ARG A 65 2.67 46.44 44.28
C ARG A 65 2.11 47.19 45.47
N GLU A 66 0.82 47.05 45.76
CA GLU A 66 0.18 47.69 46.92
C GLU A 66 0.81 47.23 48.26
N ALA A 67 1.07 45.92 48.44
CA ALA A 67 1.69 45.39 49.61
C ALA A 67 3.14 45.84 49.81
N ASN A 68 3.92 45.96 48.71
CA ASN A 68 5.30 46.45 48.74
C ASN A 68 5.35 47.98 49.05
N ASP A 69 4.44 48.77 48.46
CA ASP A 69 4.33 50.21 48.74
C ASP A 69 3.94 50.43 50.21
N THR A 70 3.05 49.61 50.74
CA THR A 70 2.67 49.67 52.14
C THR A 70 3.83 49.25 53.08
N LEU A 71 4.60 48.24 52.68
CA LEU A 71 5.82 47.85 53.43
C LEU A 71 6.84 49.00 53.43
N THR A 72 7.06 49.65 52.27
CA THR A 72 8.01 50.78 52.18
C THR A 72 7.62 51.92 53.08
N ARG A 73 6.35 52.38 53.02
CA ARG A 73 5.84 53.41 53.93
C ARG A 73 5.94 53.02 55.42
N THR A 74 5.60 51.72 55.73
CA THR A 74 5.67 51.25 57.17
C THR A 74 7.12 51.17 57.67
N ARG A 75 8.11 50.86 56.80
CA ARG A 75 9.53 50.93 57.15
C ARG A 75 10.02 52.31 57.46
N GLU A 76 9.62 53.31 56.64
CA GLU A 76 9.93 54.69 56.89
C GLU A 76 9.36 55.20 58.26
N LEU A 77 8.07 54.93 58.49
CA LEU A 77 7.40 55.28 59.69
C LEU A 77 7.98 54.57 60.98
N PHE A 78 8.47 53.34 60.76
CA PHE A 78 9.15 52.61 61.87
C PHE A 78 10.51 53.23 62.16
N GLY A 79 11.28 53.66 61.13
CA GLY A 79 12.53 54.38 61.35
C GLY A 79 12.36 55.68 62.08
N ASP A 80 11.23 56.37 61.91
CA ASP A 80 10.86 57.61 62.58
C ASP A 80 10.21 57.38 63.96
N GLY A 81 10.04 56.07 64.35
CA GLY A 81 9.45 55.72 65.63
C GLY A 81 7.91 55.83 65.75
N HIS A 82 7.21 55.98 64.65
CA HIS A 82 5.76 56.20 64.57
C HIS A 82 4.91 54.94 64.55
N VAL A 83 5.51 53.74 64.32
CA VAL A 83 4.81 52.47 64.31
C VAL A 83 5.56 51.41 65.08
N SER A 84 4.85 50.37 65.54
CA SER A 84 5.45 49.25 66.32
C SER A 84 6.16 48.21 65.45
N GLN A 85 7.10 47.46 65.99
CA GLN A 85 7.75 46.34 65.32
C GLN A 85 6.71 45.32 64.77
N ALA A 86 5.67 45.02 65.58
CA ALA A 86 4.60 44.13 65.14
C ALA A 86 3.90 44.59 63.87
N ARG A 87 3.77 45.90 63.66
CA ARG A 87 3.18 46.47 62.44
C ARG A 87 4.11 46.34 61.23
N LEU A 88 5.42 46.53 61.45
CA LEU A 88 6.43 46.29 60.44
C LEU A 88 6.47 44.79 59.97
N ASP A 89 6.46 43.89 61.01
CA ASP A 89 6.47 42.45 60.73
C ASP A 89 5.22 42.01 59.97
N GLN A 90 4.05 42.58 60.25
CA GLN A 90 2.80 42.34 59.54
C GLN A 90 2.88 42.80 58.11
N ALA A 91 3.40 44.02 57.87
CA ALA A 91 3.56 44.52 56.48
C ALA A 91 4.58 43.71 55.68
N LEU A 92 5.66 43.23 56.34
CA LEU A 92 6.65 42.34 55.71
C LEU A 92 6.05 41.00 55.33
N ALA A 93 5.25 40.39 56.23
CA ALA A 93 4.57 39.14 55.92
C ALA A 93 3.57 39.27 54.78
N ALA A 94 2.79 40.39 54.72
CA ALA A 94 1.85 40.68 53.65
C ALA A 94 2.56 40.81 52.31
N ALA A 95 3.67 41.58 52.23
CA ALA A 95 4.44 41.75 51.02
C ALA A 95 5.07 40.41 50.52
N ARG A 96 5.58 39.58 51.41
CA ARG A 96 6.09 38.25 51.10
C ARG A 96 5.01 37.35 50.54
N THR A 97 3.83 37.32 51.12
CA THR A 97 2.69 36.52 50.64
C THR A 97 2.24 36.97 49.28
N ALA A 98 2.12 38.29 49.05
CA ALA A 98 1.72 38.83 47.75
C ALA A 98 2.75 38.51 46.65
N ASN A 99 4.05 38.67 46.93
CA ASN A 99 5.10 38.30 45.97
C ASN A 99 5.15 36.79 45.66
N ALA A 100 4.89 35.94 46.66
CA ALA A 100 4.78 34.50 46.46
C ALA A 100 3.59 34.15 45.55
N ARG A 101 2.47 34.90 45.65
CA ARG A 101 1.31 34.74 44.74
C ARG A 101 1.62 35.12 43.29
N VAL A 102 2.39 36.19 43.08
CA VAL A 102 2.88 36.56 41.74
C VAL A 102 3.72 35.43 41.14
N ALA A 103 4.64 34.88 41.91
CA ALA A 103 5.48 33.77 41.47
C ALA A 103 4.62 32.54 41.07
N GLU A 104 3.62 32.21 41.88
CA GLU A 104 2.66 31.11 41.60
C GLU A 104 1.90 31.36 40.29
N MET A 105 1.32 32.57 40.11
CA MET A 105 0.55 32.89 38.88
C MET A 105 1.43 32.92 37.65
N ARG A 106 2.68 33.38 37.77
CA ARG A 106 3.66 33.36 36.70
C ARG A 106 3.99 31.92 36.24
N GLN A 107 4.18 31.02 37.19
CA GLN A 107 4.37 29.58 36.88
C GLN A 107 3.12 28.98 36.25
N ARG A 108 1.92 29.36 36.70
CA ARG A 108 0.65 28.89 36.14
C ARG A 108 0.48 29.35 34.70
N LEU A 109 0.77 30.62 34.38
CA LEU A 109 0.76 31.11 33.01
C LEU A 109 1.74 30.35 32.12
N SER A 110 2.97 30.11 32.63
CA SER A 110 3.97 29.33 31.89
C SER A 110 3.47 27.91 31.60
N LEU A 111 2.81 27.23 32.55
CA LEU A 111 2.25 25.88 32.34
C LEU A 111 1.13 25.86 31.29
N VAL A 112 0.25 26.90 31.31
CA VAL A 112 -0.82 27.02 30.31
C VAL A 112 -0.26 27.23 28.89
N GLN A 113 0.87 27.95 28.79
CA GLN A 113 1.50 28.24 27.50
C GLN A 113 2.32 27.07 26.93
N LEU A 114 2.56 26.00 27.67
CA LEU A 114 3.30 24.85 27.20
C LEU A 114 2.45 24.06 26.19
N PRO A 115 3.03 23.74 25.02
CA PRO A 115 2.40 22.81 24.09
C PRO A 115 2.35 21.41 24.69
N ALA A 116 1.63 20.50 24.03
CA ALA A 116 1.62 19.10 24.43
C ALA A 116 3.05 18.54 24.58
N ARG A 117 3.22 17.62 25.52
CA ARG A 117 4.53 17.00 25.77
C ARG A 117 5.01 16.30 24.50
N GLU A 118 6.30 16.37 24.21
CA GLU A 118 6.92 15.76 23.02
C GLU A 118 6.54 14.28 22.83
N ASN A 119 6.46 13.52 23.91
CA ASN A 119 6.03 12.11 23.86
C ASN A 119 4.56 11.97 23.43
N GLN A 120 3.70 12.91 23.80
CA GLN A 120 2.30 12.92 23.39
C GLN A 120 2.18 13.25 21.88
N LEU A 121 2.94 14.22 21.40
CA LEU A 121 2.97 14.53 19.95
C LEU A 121 3.51 13.36 19.15
N ARG A 122 4.58 12.68 19.62
CA ARG A 122 5.09 11.46 18.99
C ARG A 122 4.06 10.33 18.96
N ALA A 123 3.28 10.16 20.01
CA ALA A 123 2.20 9.16 20.05
C ALA A 123 1.11 9.47 19.00
N LEU A 124 0.70 10.75 18.88
CA LEU A 124 -0.27 11.17 17.87
C LEU A 124 0.27 11.05 16.45
N GLN A 125 1.56 11.32 16.24
CA GLN A 125 2.21 11.06 14.93
C GLN A 125 2.19 9.57 14.56
N ALA A 126 2.42 8.69 15.55
CA ALA A 126 2.31 7.26 15.32
C ALA A 126 0.86 6.82 15.00
N GLU A 127 -0.15 7.46 15.60
CA GLU A 127 -1.57 7.24 15.28
C GLU A 127 -1.88 7.66 13.84
N ILE A 128 -1.36 8.80 13.37
CA ILE A 128 -1.48 9.23 11.96
C ILE A 128 -0.84 8.20 11.03
N ALA A 129 0.39 7.76 11.33
CA ALA A 129 1.07 6.76 10.51
C ALA A 129 0.30 5.42 10.44
N ALA A 130 -0.29 4.98 11.56
CA ALA A 130 -1.14 3.79 11.60
C ALA A 130 -2.40 3.95 10.75
N ALA A 131 -3.07 5.12 10.79
CA ALA A 131 -4.23 5.42 9.97
C ALA A 131 -3.88 5.48 8.47
N GLN A 132 -2.71 6.00 8.11
CA GLN A 132 -2.20 6.01 6.73
C GLN A 132 -1.97 4.59 6.21
N ALA A 133 -1.35 3.72 7.01
CA ALA A 133 -1.15 2.32 6.64
C ALA A 133 -2.50 1.57 6.45
N GLU A 134 -3.52 1.92 7.24
CA GLU A 134 -4.88 1.35 7.07
C GLU A 134 -5.53 1.84 5.76
N ARG A 135 -5.35 3.12 5.39
CA ARG A 135 -5.80 3.66 4.10
C ARG A 135 -5.11 2.93 2.93
N GLU A 136 -3.80 2.75 2.98
CA GLU A 136 -3.06 2.02 1.94
C GLU A 136 -3.57 0.58 1.77
N ARG A 137 -3.88 -0.09 2.88
CA ARG A 137 -4.48 -1.43 2.84
C ARG A 137 -5.86 -1.43 2.18
N ALA A 138 -6.70 -0.45 2.49
CA ALA A 138 -8.03 -0.31 1.90
C ALA A 138 -7.95 0.02 0.40
N GLU A 139 -7.04 0.90 0.01
CA GLU A 139 -6.78 1.25 -1.39
C GLU A 139 -6.27 0.04 -2.19
N TYR A 140 -5.33 -0.74 -1.63
CA TYR A 140 -4.88 -1.98 -2.24
C TYR A 140 -6.03 -2.97 -2.45
N ALA A 141 -6.91 -3.14 -1.45
CA ALA A 141 -8.07 -4.02 -1.54
C ALA A 141 -9.04 -3.55 -2.63
N LEU A 142 -9.26 -2.22 -2.75
CA LEU A 142 -10.08 -1.63 -3.80
C LEU A 142 -9.47 -1.85 -5.20
N ASN A 143 -8.18 -1.61 -5.36
CA ASN A 143 -7.48 -1.77 -6.64
C ASN A 143 -7.55 -3.22 -7.15
N ARG A 144 -7.56 -4.19 -6.23
CA ARG A 144 -7.70 -5.61 -6.57
C ARG A 144 -9.12 -6.00 -7.04
N ARG A 145 -10.10 -5.10 -6.93
CA ARG A 145 -11.44 -5.32 -7.50
C ARG A 145 -11.50 -5.10 -9.01
N THR A 146 -10.48 -4.49 -9.58
CA THR A 146 -10.29 -4.38 -11.03
C THR A 146 -9.14 -5.27 -11.44
N VAL A 147 -9.41 -6.20 -12.33
CA VAL A 147 -8.43 -7.17 -12.84
C VAL A 147 -8.01 -6.76 -14.24
N ALA A 148 -6.72 -6.54 -14.43
CA ALA A 148 -6.12 -6.17 -15.70
C ALA A 148 -5.37 -7.34 -16.33
N ALA A 149 -5.15 -7.29 -17.63
CA ALA A 149 -4.35 -8.25 -18.37
C ALA A 149 -2.88 -8.18 -17.93
N PRO A 150 -2.25 -9.31 -17.56
CA PRO A 150 -0.85 -9.32 -17.10
C PRO A 150 0.17 -9.17 -18.25
N ALA A 151 -0.23 -9.45 -19.48
CA ALA A 151 0.57 -9.36 -20.69
C ALA A 151 -0.34 -9.17 -21.90
N ASP A 152 0.27 -8.82 -23.05
CA ASP A 152 -0.41 -8.84 -24.33
C ASP A 152 -0.89 -10.26 -24.64
N ALA A 153 -2.19 -10.43 -24.90
CA ALA A 153 -2.79 -11.74 -25.03
C ALA A 153 -4.08 -11.70 -25.85
N ALA A 154 -4.43 -12.84 -26.43
CA ALA A 154 -5.78 -13.07 -26.95
C ALA A 154 -6.67 -13.68 -25.87
N VAL A 155 -7.91 -13.25 -25.77
CA VAL A 155 -8.91 -13.87 -24.90
C VAL A 155 -9.31 -15.22 -25.52
N HIS A 156 -8.82 -16.31 -24.94
CA HIS A 156 -9.10 -17.64 -25.45
C HIS A 156 -10.53 -18.08 -25.12
N ARG A 157 -10.95 -17.86 -23.87
CA ARG A 157 -12.30 -18.24 -23.42
C ARG A 157 -12.77 -17.36 -22.28
N GLN A 158 -14.06 -17.03 -22.29
CA GLN A 158 -14.76 -16.42 -21.16
C GLN A 158 -15.49 -17.51 -20.37
N ILE A 159 -15.08 -17.74 -19.12
CA ILE A 159 -15.58 -18.82 -18.26
C ILE A 159 -16.77 -18.32 -17.42
N ARG A 160 -16.77 -17.02 -17.04
CA ARG A 160 -17.78 -16.41 -16.20
C ARG A 160 -18.31 -15.12 -16.79
N PHE A 161 -19.60 -14.87 -16.55
CA PHE A 161 -20.30 -13.71 -17.08
C PHE A 161 -20.61 -12.69 -15.97
N ALA A 162 -20.99 -11.48 -16.40
CA ALA A 162 -21.41 -10.43 -15.47
C ALA A 162 -22.62 -10.89 -14.62
N GLY A 163 -22.55 -10.65 -13.32
CA GLY A 163 -23.54 -11.11 -12.34
C GLY A 163 -23.22 -12.46 -11.69
N GLU A 164 -22.23 -13.20 -12.19
CA GLU A 164 -21.78 -14.45 -11.57
C GLU A 164 -20.77 -14.20 -10.47
N GLN A 165 -20.69 -15.14 -9.54
CA GLN A 165 -19.70 -15.08 -8.45
C GLN A 165 -18.33 -15.49 -8.97
N ALA A 166 -17.32 -14.66 -8.70
CA ALA A 166 -15.92 -14.93 -8.98
C ALA A 166 -15.08 -14.93 -7.68
N GLY A 167 -14.05 -15.76 -7.65
CA GLY A 167 -13.16 -15.87 -6.48
C GLY A 167 -11.79 -16.41 -6.86
N PRO A 168 -10.85 -16.51 -5.91
CA PRO A 168 -9.45 -16.90 -6.17
C PRO A 168 -9.27 -18.23 -6.88
N ALA A 169 -10.16 -19.19 -6.64
CA ALA A 169 -10.13 -20.52 -7.27
C ALA A 169 -11.09 -20.62 -8.48
N GLN A 170 -11.65 -19.52 -8.93
CA GLN A 170 -12.68 -19.51 -9.96
C GLN A 170 -12.27 -18.56 -11.10
N PRO A 171 -11.62 -19.08 -12.16
CA PRO A 171 -11.16 -18.27 -13.28
C PRO A 171 -12.35 -17.62 -14.00
N VAL A 172 -12.16 -16.37 -14.45
CA VAL A 172 -13.14 -15.60 -15.23
C VAL A 172 -12.80 -15.64 -16.72
N TYR A 173 -11.54 -15.44 -17.05
CA TYR A 173 -11.03 -15.51 -18.42
C TYR A 173 -9.85 -16.47 -18.51
N GLU A 174 -9.73 -17.11 -19.63
CA GLU A 174 -8.55 -17.83 -20.07
C GLU A 174 -7.88 -17.01 -21.17
N LEU A 175 -6.64 -16.59 -20.90
CA LEU A 175 -5.85 -15.77 -21.81
C LEU A 175 -4.77 -16.64 -22.47
N LEU A 176 -4.53 -16.40 -23.74
CA LEU A 176 -3.40 -16.94 -24.47
C LEU A 176 -2.40 -15.79 -24.72
N PRO A 177 -1.32 -15.71 -23.94
CA PRO A 177 -0.31 -14.68 -24.14
C PRO A 177 0.34 -14.76 -25.52
N ASP A 178 0.72 -13.61 -26.05
CA ASP A 178 1.42 -13.55 -27.33
C ASP A 178 2.74 -14.33 -27.26
N GLY A 179 2.99 -15.16 -28.26
CA GLY A 179 4.16 -16.02 -28.29
C GLY A 179 4.12 -17.25 -27.37
N ALA A 180 3.02 -17.50 -26.64
CA ALA A 180 2.88 -18.68 -25.79
C ALA A 180 2.59 -19.97 -26.60
N VAL A 181 2.11 -19.85 -27.84
CA VAL A 181 1.87 -21.01 -28.70
C VAL A 181 3.21 -21.61 -29.09
N HIS A 182 3.41 -22.86 -28.75
CA HIS A 182 4.60 -23.62 -29.11
C HIS A 182 4.22 -24.94 -29.81
N ALA A 183 5.15 -25.46 -30.59
CA ALA A 183 4.99 -26.74 -31.24
C ALA A 183 5.54 -27.85 -30.33
N VAL A 184 4.79 -28.94 -30.19
CA VAL A 184 5.27 -30.16 -29.54
C VAL A 184 5.58 -31.18 -30.61
N LEU A 185 6.82 -31.67 -30.61
CA LEU A 185 7.26 -32.74 -31.52
C LEU A 185 7.74 -33.94 -30.71
N PHE A 186 7.63 -35.10 -31.34
CA PHE A 186 8.10 -36.34 -30.79
C PHE A 186 9.23 -36.86 -31.66
N ILE A 187 10.45 -36.84 -31.15
CA ILE A 187 11.67 -37.30 -31.85
C ILE A 187 11.90 -38.75 -31.49
N PRO A 188 11.96 -39.68 -32.49
CA PRO A 188 12.26 -41.07 -32.20
C PRO A 188 13.61 -41.27 -31.50
N GLU A 189 13.73 -42.22 -30.58
CA GLU A 189 14.97 -42.53 -29.88
C GLU A 189 16.17 -42.73 -30.82
N THR A 190 15.93 -43.39 -31.95
CA THR A 190 16.97 -43.64 -32.95
C THR A 190 17.50 -42.37 -33.64
N GLY A 191 16.77 -41.24 -33.57
CA GLY A 191 17.13 -39.97 -34.20
C GLY A 191 17.63 -38.92 -33.22
N ILE A 192 17.50 -39.10 -31.91
CA ILE A 192 17.75 -38.09 -30.92
C ILE A 192 19.19 -37.53 -30.93
N GLY A 193 20.18 -38.38 -31.21
CA GLY A 193 21.59 -37.99 -31.26
C GLY A 193 21.94 -37.01 -32.43
N GLY A 194 21.05 -36.82 -33.36
CA GLY A 194 21.23 -35.89 -34.49
C GLY A 194 20.56 -34.54 -34.28
N HIS A 195 19.92 -34.29 -33.14
CA HIS A 195 19.19 -33.07 -32.86
C HIS A 195 19.64 -32.38 -31.56
N ALA A 196 19.75 -31.07 -31.60
CA ALA A 196 20.12 -30.24 -30.48
C ALA A 196 19.18 -29.05 -30.32
N THR A 197 19.13 -28.48 -29.13
CA THR A 197 18.45 -27.22 -28.87
C THR A 197 18.99 -26.13 -29.81
N GLY A 198 18.09 -25.45 -30.51
CA GLY A 198 18.44 -24.45 -31.52
C GLY A 198 18.24 -24.92 -32.98
N ASP A 199 18.07 -26.24 -33.22
CA ASP A 199 17.78 -26.77 -34.53
C ASP A 199 16.48 -26.24 -35.11
N ARG A 200 16.46 -26.08 -36.44
CA ARG A 200 15.28 -25.59 -37.16
C ARG A 200 14.56 -26.72 -37.88
N PHE A 201 13.25 -26.65 -37.84
CA PHE A 201 12.39 -27.56 -38.56
C PHE A 201 11.41 -26.74 -39.41
N ALA A 202 11.25 -27.15 -40.69
CA ALA A 202 10.14 -26.70 -41.50
C ALA A 202 8.84 -27.34 -40.97
N VAL A 203 7.80 -26.53 -40.88
CA VAL A 203 6.48 -27.00 -40.44
C VAL A 203 5.55 -27.01 -41.63
N ASP A 204 4.84 -28.12 -41.78
CA ASP A 204 3.80 -28.31 -42.78
C ASP A 204 2.49 -28.70 -42.06
N CYS A 205 1.41 -27.98 -42.36
CA CYS A 205 0.07 -28.29 -41.87
C CYS A 205 -1.00 -27.78 -42.84
N ASP A 206 -2.19 -28.36 -42.73
CA ASP A 206 -3.33 -27.94 -43.54
C ASP A 206 -3.77 -26.53 -43.11
N GLY A 207 -3.61 -25.53 -43.97
CA GLY A 207 -3.94 -24.13 -43.72
C GLY A 207 -2.83 -23.27 -43.08
N CYS A 208 -1.62 -23.79 -42.89
CA CYS A 208 -0.47 -23.01 -42.46
C CYS A 208 0.07 -22.10 -43.58
N ALA A 209 0.70 -21.00 -43.17
CA ALA A 209 1.47 -20.18 -44.12
C ALA A 209 2.65 -20.97 -44.68
N ALA A 210 2.92 -20.81 -45.97
CA ALA A 210 4.06 -21.43 -46.59
C ALA A 210 5.38 -20.95 -46.00
N GLY A 211 6.31 -21.87 -45.71
CA GLY A 211 7.63 -21.55 -45.19
C GLY A 211 7.65 -21.33 -43.68
N LEU A 212 6.62 -21.75 -42.94
CA LEU A 212 6.62 -21.70 -41.48
C LEU A 212 7.74 -22.58 -40.90
N THR A 213 8.50 -22.03 -39.99
CA THR A 213 9.60 -22.75 -39.31
C THR A 213 9.44 -22.69 -37.81
N VAL A 214 10.00 -23.68 -37.15
CA VAL A 214 10.12 -23.71 -35.69
C VAL A 214 11.56 -23.95 -35.31
N ARG A 215 11.95 -23.37 -34.16
CA ARG A 215 13.25 -23.58 -33.53
C ARG A 215 13.10 -24.40 -32.28
N LEU A 216 13.86 -25.48 -32.16
CA LEU A 216 13.86 -26.36 -31.00
C LEU A 216 14.29 -25.62 -29.75
N ALA A 217 13.43 -25.56 -28.76
CA ALA A 217 13.64 -24.84 -27.51
C ALA A 217 14.14 -25.77 -26.39
N SER A 218 13.56 -26.97 -26.31
CA SER A 218 13.94 -27.97 -25.34
C SER A 218 13.65 -29.40 -25.84
N ILE A 219 14.40 -30.35 -25.30
CA ILE A 219 14.18 -31.78 -25.48
C ILE A 219 14.06 -32.36 -24.06
N ALA A 220 13.08 -33.23 -23.83
CA ALA A 220 12.92 -33.92 -22.56
C ALA A 220 14.08 -34.88 -22.28
N ASP A 221 14.53 -34.98 -21.04
CA ASP A 221 15.64 -35.83 -20.64
C ASP A 221 15.26 -37.32 -20.58
N ALA A 222 13.96 -37.64 -20.61
CA ALA A 222 13.46 -39.02 -20.56
C ALA A 222 12.61 -39.34 -21.78
N ALA A 223 12.76 -40.54 -22.29
CA ALA A 223 11.92 -41.07 -23.36
C ALA A 223 10.52 -41.44 -22.84
N GLU A 224 9.51 -41.15 -23.63
CA GLU A 224 8.11 -41.49 -23.39
C GLU A 224 7.62 -42.45 -24.46
N PHE A 225 6.60 -43.25 -24.12
CA PHE A 225 5.91 -44.00 -25.18
C PHE A 225 5.01 -43.08 -25.98
N THR A 226 5.03 -43.23 -27.31
CA THR A 226 4.13 -42.50 -28.20
C THR A 226 2.68 -42.62 -27.67
N PRO A 227 1.94 -41.51 -27.49
CA PRO A 227 0.53 -41.61 -27.11
C PRO A 227 -0.21 -42.49 -28.13
N PRO A 228 -1.02 -43.47 -27.69
CA PRO A 228 -1.70 -44.37 -28.59
C PRO A 228 -2.66 -43.59 -29.48
N VAL A 229 -2.32 -43.41 -30.76
CA VAL A 229 -3.28 -43.00 -31.79
C VAL A 229 -4.05 -44.26 -32.18
N ILE A 230 -5.33 -44.29 -31.87
CA ILE A 230 -6.20 -45.49 -31.90
C ILE A 230 -6.51 -46.03 -33.33
N TYR A 231 -5.73 -45.80 -34.34
CA TYR A 231 -6.08 -46.28 -35.71
C TYR A 231 -4.89 -46.79 -36.50
N SER A 232 -4.24 -47.84 -36.11
CA SER A 232 -3.72 -48.90 -37.04
C SER A 232 -3.02 -50.05 -36.27
N ASP A 233 -3.26 -51.25 -36.71
CA ASP A 233 -2.73 -52.49 -36.15
C ASP A 233 -1.20 -52.71 -36.32
N ASN A 234 -0.46 -51.74 -36.81
CA ASN A 234 0.96 -51.86 -37.19
C ASN A 234 1.94 -50.92 -36.50
N GLU A 235 1.50 -50.07 -35.54
CA GLU A 235 2.42 -49.20 -34.81
C GLU A 235 2.70 -49.74 -33.43
N ARG A 236 3.77 -50.50 -33.31
CA ARG A 236 4.39 -50.84 -32.02
C ARG A 236 4.75 -49.55 -31.30
N ALA A 237 4.39 -49.44 -30.04
CA ALA A 237 4.81 -48.35 -29.14
C ALA A 237 6.31 -48.09 -29.32
N ARG A 238 6.67 -46.95 -29.90
CA ARG A 238 8.07 -46.51 -30.06
C ARG A 238 8.41 -45.53 -28.98
N LEU A 239 9.60 -45.66 -28.42
CA LEU A 239 10.15 -44.69 -27.51
C LEU A 239 10.45 -43.38 -28.29
N VAL A 240 9.95 -42.27 -27.78
CA VAL A 240 10.15 -40.95 -28.36
C VAL A 240 10.56 -39.96 -27.25
N TYR A 241 11.33 -38.98 -27.63
CA TYR A 241 11.61 -37.81 -26.77
C TYR A 241 10.66 -36.68 -27.14
N ARG A 242 9.93 -36.20 -26.14
CA ARG A 242 9.10 -35.01 -26.30
C ARG A 242 10.01 -33.80 -26.40
N ALA A 243 9.78 -32.98 -27.42
CA ALA A 243 10.52 -31.76 -27.63
C ALA A 243 9.56 -30.58 -27.85
N GLU A 244 9.95 -29.41 -27.38
CA GLU A 244 9.19 -28.19 -27.55
C GLU A 244 9.95 -27.24 -28.48
N ALA A 245 9.24 -26.63 -29.43
CA ALA A 245 9.82 -25.69 -30.37
C ALA A 245 8.97 -24.44 -30.48
N ARG A 246 9.65 -23.27 -30.65
CA ARG A 246 9.03 -21.98 -30.84
C ARG A 246 8.85 -21.69 -32.30
N PHE A 247 7.70 -21.16 -32.68
CA PHE A 247 7.44 -20.70 -34.07
C PHE A 247 8.28 -19.47 -34.39
N GLU A 248 8.89 -19.48 -35.56
CA GLU A 248 9.55 -18.31 -36.17
C GLU A 248 8.59 -17.67 -37.22
N GLY A 249 7.44 -17.20 -36.74
CA GLY A 249 6.36 -16.63 -37.57
C GLY A 249 5.03 -16.74 -36.85
N THR A 250 3.94 -16.45 -37.54
CA THR A 250 2.59 -16.57 -36.95
C THR A 250 2.22 -18.03 -36.78
N PRO A 251 2.00 -18.48 -35.51
CA PRO A 251 1.65 -19.86 -35.24
C PRO A 251 0.24 -20.19 -35.76
N PRO A 252 -0.04 -21.44 -36.13
CA PRO A 252 -1.39 -21.87 -36.39
C PRO A 252 -2.19 -21.95 -35.09
N PRO A 253 -3.53 -22.05 -35.15
CA PRO A 253 -4.36 -22.21 -33.97
C PRO A 253 -3.92 -23.41 -33.11
N PRO A 254 -3.98 -23.30 -31.76
CA PRO A 254 -3.67 -24.41 -30.88
C PRO A 254 -4.47 -25.67 -31.22
N GLY A 255 -3.80 -26.84 -31.17
CA GLY A 255 -4.41 -28.13 -31.53
C GLY A 255 -4.31 -28.51 -33.00
N THR A 256 -3.69 -27.66 -33.86
CA THR A 256 -3.45 -27.99 -35.26
C THR A 256 -2.41 -29.11 -35.36
N PRO A 257 -2.69 -30.22 -36.06
CA PRO A 257 -1.71 -31.27 -36.33
C PRO A 257 -0.57 -30.75 -37.23
N LEU A 258 0.68 -30.98 -36.84
CA LEU A 258 1.87 -30.50 -37.51
C LEU A 258 2.73 -31.63 -38.03
N ARG A 259 3.33 -31.45 -39.21
CA ARG A 259 4.39 -32.30 -39.75
C ARG A 259 5.69 -31.52 -39.76
N PHE A 260 6.75 -32.15 -39.27
CA PHE A 260 8.08 -31.53 -39.17
C PHE A 260 9.06 -32.15 -40.13
N ARG A 261 9.87 -31.32 -40.79
CA ARG A 261 11.00 -31.74 -41.59
C ARG A 261 12.26 -31.02 -41.12
N PRO A 262 13.36 -31.74 -40.81
CA PRO A 262 14.61 -31.10 -40.47
C PRO A 262 15.04 -30.15 -41.59
N GLN A 263 15.51 -28.98 -41.20
CA GLN A 263 16.19 -28.07 -42.15
C GLN A 263 17.69 -28.22 -41.96
N PRO A 264 18.48 -28.37 -43.04
CA PRO A 264 19.92 -28.48 -42.95
C PRO A 264 20.59 -27.22 -42.44
#